data_25c995bce87df45271eb2d991567130d
#
_entry.id   25c995bce87df45271eb2d991567130d
#
_cell.length_a   1.000
_cell.length_b   1.000
_cell.length_c   1.000
_cell.angle_alpha   90.00
_cell.angle_beta   90.00
_cell.angle_gamma   90.00
#
_symmetry.space_group_name_H-M   'P 1'
#
loop_
_entity.id
_entity.type
_entity.pdbx_description
1 polymer ?
#
loop_
_entity_poly.entity_id
_entity_poly.type
_entity_poly.pdbx_seq_one_letter_code
_entity_poly.pdbx_strand_id
1 'polypeptide(L)'
;SDVCSSDLPSGCGKGTMLAEILKDSRFRTSISATTRNPRPEDTDGVTYHFISKEEFLKRKEQGLFLESAEYVGNCYGTLLSEVDPYLEKGINVILEIEVNGALEVMKKRPDAISIFVLPPSMKELRRRLEKRGTEEQSVIEERLKKAEWEISHAPKYDYIIVNGPLEEAVSDFFAVVRAEELKAESMGETINEVLQNA
;
A
#
# COMPACT_ATOMS: atom_id res chain seq x y z
N SER A 1 15.22 0.44 5.31
CA SER A 1 14.40 1.03 4.25
C SER A 1 13.22 0.13 3.94
N ASP A 2 12.07 0.37 3.73
CA ASP A 2 11.22 1.48 3.95
C ASP A 2 9.85 1.16 3.39
N VAL A 3 8.88 1.79 3.94
CA VAL A 3 7.48 1.69 3.61
C VAL A 3 7.26 1.66 2.09
N CYS A 4 6.77 0.56 1.56
CA CYS A 4 6.29 0.50 0.19
C CYS A 4 4.79 0.83 0.19
N SER A 5 4.42 1.99 -0.35
CA SER A 5 3.03 2.35 -0.58
C SER A 5 2.57 1.76 -1.90
N SER A 6 1.62 0.85 -1.89
CA SER A 6 1.00 0.35 -3.12
C SER A 6 -0.43 0.83 -3.22
N ASP A 7 -0.70 1.70 -4.18
CA ASP A 7 -2.06 2.09 -4.53
C ASP A 7 -2.54 1.34 -5.75
N LEU A 8 -3.79 0.92 -5.71
CA LEU A 8 -4.43 0.16 -6.78
C LEU A 8 -5.89 0.55 -6.89
N PRO A 9 -6.37 0.83 -8.11
CA PRO A 9 -7.79 0.88 -8.35
C PRO A 9 -8.46 -0.41 -7.85
N SER A 10 -9.57 -0.26 -7.17
CA SER A 10 -10.35 -1.41 -6.66
C SER A 10 -10.64 -2.40 -7.79
N GLY A 11 -10.23 -3.66 -7.62
CA GLY A 11 -10.43 -4.69 -8.66
C GLY A 11 -9.18 -5.12 -9.43
N CYS A 12 -8.03 -4.46 -9.25
CA CYS A 12 -6.80 -4.75 -10.00
C CYS A 12 -6.05 -6.02 -9.58
N GLY A 13 -6.54 -6.79 -8.60
CA GLY A 13 -5.89 -8.04 -8.17
C GLY A 13 -4.79 -7.87 -7.12
N LYS A 14 -4.80 -6.77 -6.39
CA LYS A 14 -3.86 -6.41 -5.33
C LYS A 14 -3.64 -7.54 -4.30
N GLY A 15 -4.70 -8.06 -3.74
CA GLY A 15 -4.63 -9.10 -2.70
C GLY A 15 -3.86 -10.35 -3.14
N THR A 16 -3.98 -10.75 -4.42
CA THR A 16 -3.26 -11.90 -4.96
C THR A 16 -1.77 -11.62 -5.09
N MET A 17 -1.39 -10.43 -5.56
CA MET A 17 0.01 -10.00 -5.66
C MET A 17 0.64 -9.89 -4.27
N LEU A 18 -0.04 -9.24 -3.32
CA LEU A 18 0.42 -9.13 -1.93
C LEU A 18 0.58 -10.50 -1.26
N ALA A 19 -0.34 -11.45 -1.48
CA ALA A 19 -0.24 -12.78 -0.93
C ALA A 19 1.02 -13.52 -1.40
N GLU A 20 1.48 -13.28 -2.64
CA GLU A 20 2.75 -13.84 -3.13
C GLU A 20 3.96 -13.12 -2.50
N ILE A 21 3.94 -11.79 -2.43
CA ILE A 21 5.03 -11.00 -1.85
C ILE A 21 5.23 -11.34 -0.37
N LEU A 22 4.13 -11.52 0.38
CA LEU A 22 4.17 -11.81 1.82
C LEU A 22 4.64 -13.23 2.17
N LYS A 23 4.91 -14.09 1.18
CA LYS A 23 5.65 -15.34 1.40
C LYS A 23 7.11 -15.09 1.78
N ASP A 24 7.65 -13.95 1.41
CA ASP A 24 8.98 -13.50 1.83
C ASP A 24 8.87 -12.81 3.20
N SER A 25 9.51 -13.39 4.21
CA SER A 25 9.48 -12.93 5.60
C SER A 25 10.10 -11.55 5.84
N ARG A 26 10.79 -10.99 4.84
CA ARG A 26 11.29 -9.61 4.87
C ARG A 26 10.16 -8.58 4.76
N PHE A 27 8.95 -8.99 4.41
CA PHE A 27 7.82 -8.12 4.19
C PHE A 27 6.65 -8.43 5.12
N ARG A 28 5.93 -7.40 5.49
CA ARG A 28 4.62 -7.47 6.13
C ARG A 28 3.72 -6.35 5.63
N THR A 29 2.42 -6.50 5.78
CA THR A 29 1.47 -5.38 5.64
C THR A 29 1.25 -4.71 6.99
N SER A 30 1.02 -3.39 6.98
CA SER A 30 0.47 -2.68 8.14
C SER A 30 -1.00 -3.06 8.33
N ILE A 31 -1.47 -3.03 9.60
CA ILE A 31 -2.88 -3.19 9.92
C ILE A 31 -3.45 -1.79 10.14
N SER A 32 -4.33 -1.34 9.24
CA SER A 32 -4.94 -0.01 9.34
C SER A 32 -5.98 0.04 10.46
N ALA A 33 -6.12 1.20 11.09
CA ALA A 33 -7.24 1.49 11.98
C ALA A 33 -8.45 1.98 11.17
N THR A 34 -9.65 1.64 11.62
CA THR A 34 -10.89 2.11 10.99
C THR A 34 -12.00 2.34 12.00
N THR A 35 -12.90 3.28 11.68
CA THR A 35 -14.13 3.52 12.44
C THR A 35 -15.34 2.78 11.89
N ARG A 36 -15.16 1.99 10.80
CA ARG A 36 -16.18 1.12 10.24
C ARG A 36 -16.52 -0.02 11.22
N ASN A 37 -17.78 -0.36 11.31
CA ASN A 37 -18.17 -1.55 12.07
C ASN A 37 -17.57 -2.83 11.45
N PRO A 38 -17.09 -3.79 12.27
CA PRO A 38 -16.61 -5.08 11.78
C PRO A 38 -17.70 -5.82 11.00
N ARG A 39 -17.31 -6.49 9.92
CA ARG A 39 -18.14 -7.46 9.19
C ARG A 39 -17.94 -8.86 9.78
N PRO A 40 -18.80 -9.85 9.43
CA PRO A 40 -18.65 -11.21 9.96
C PRO A 40 -17.28 -11.87 9.68
N GLU A 41 -16.65 -11.52 8.57
CA GLU A 41 -15.33 -12.02 8.16
C GLU A 41 -14.15 -11.25 8.75
N ASP A 42 -14.40 -10.11 9.40
CA ASP A 42 -13.34 -9.28 9.98
C ASP A 42 -12.86 -9.84 11.32
N THR A 43 -11.58 -9.62 11.60
CA THR A 43 -10.97 -9.93 12.90
C THR A 43 -10.17 -8.72 13.36
N ASP A 44 -10.48 -8.22 14.56
CA ASP A 44 -9.79 -7.09 15.17
C ASP A 44 -8.30 -7.40 15.38
N GLY A 45 -7.45 -6.43 15.05
CA GLY A 45 -5.99 -6.60 15.09
C GLY A 45 -5.41 -7.50 13.99
N VAL A 46 -6.23 -7.98 13.04
CA VAL A 46 -5.81 -8.78 11.89
C VAL A 46 -6.22 -8.12 10.57
N THR A 47 -7.53 -7.89 10.37
CA THR A 47 -8.01 -7.19 9.17
C THR A 47 -7.93 -5.68 9.33
N TYR A 48 -8.31 -5.19 10.49
CA TYR A 48 -8.24 -3.79 10.92
C TYR A 48 -8.12 -3.72 12.44
N HIS A 49 -7.65 -2.58 12.94
CA HIS A 49 -7.89 -2.14 14.31
C HIS A 49 -9.21 -1.37 14.31
N PHE A 50 -10.29 -1.97 14.84
CA PHE A 50 -11.60 -1.34 14.90
C PHE A 50 -11.68 -0.43 16.13
N ILE A 51 -11.76 0.88 15.91
CA ILE A 51 -11.81 1.89 16.98
C ILE A 51 -12.99 2.84 16.79
N SER A 52 -13.42 3.48 17.87
CA SER A 52 -14.47 4.49 17.79
C SER A 52 -14.01 5.74 17.03
N LYS A 53 -14.95 6.51 16.48
CA LYS A 53 -14.64 7.78 15.79
C LYS A 53 -13.96 8.76 16.75
N GLU A 54 -14.37 8.79 18.02
CA GLU A 54 -13.76 9.62 19.05
C GLU A 54 -12.28 9.25 19.28
N GLU A 55 -11.99 7.95 19.44
CA GLU A 55 -10.62 7.46 19.61
C GLU A 55 -9.76 7.72 18.36
N PHE A 56 -10.33 7.57 17.16
CA PHE A 56 -9.64 7.87 15.91
C PHE A 56 -9.23 9.35 15.85
N LEU A 57 -10.15 10.26 16.14
CA LEU A 57 -9.88 11.69 16.10
C LEU A 57 -8.84 12.10 17.15
N LYS A 58 -8.95 11.54 18.37
CA LYS A 58 -7.96 11.75 19.43
C LYS A 58 -6.56 11.33 19.00
N ARG A 59 -6.41 10.13 18.42
CA ARG A 59 -5.11 9.64 17.90
C ARG A 59 -4.59 10.50 16.76
N LYS A 60 -5.49 10.99 15.91
CA LYS A 60 -5.13 11.91 14.82
C LYS A 60 -4.58 13.24 15.35
N GLU A 61 -5.23 13.84 16.35
CA GLU A 61 -4.76 15.04 17.03
C GLU A 61 -3.40 14.84 17.71
N GLN A 62 -3.15 13.65 18.24
CA GLN A 62 -1.86 13.28 18.83
C GLN A 62 -0.77 12.97 17.80
N GLY A 63 -1.06 13.04 16.50
CA GLY A 63 -0.10 12.75 15.43
C GLY A 63 0.32 11.27 15.33
N LEU A 64 -0.49 10.33 15.82
CA LEU A 64 -0.16 8.90 15.85
C LEU A 64 -0.41 8.18 14.51
N PHE A 65 -0.96 8.88 13.51
CA PHE A 65 -1.17 8.34 12.17
C PHE A 65 -0.10 8.80 11.19
N LEU A 66 0.45 7.86 10.45
CA LEU A 66 1.30 8.13 9.30
C LEU A 66 0.48 8.81 8.19
N GLU A 67 -0.71 8.26 7.90
CA GLU A 67 -1.71 8.84 7.00
C GLU A 67 -3.12 8.57 7.53
N SER A 68 -4.10 9.35 7.10
CA SER A 68 -5.50 9.09 7.39
C SER A 68 -6.43 9.67 6.32
N ALA A 69 -7.48 8.93 5.98
CA ALA A 69 -8.50 9.34 5.02
C ALA A 69 -9.90 9.03 5.52
N GLU A 70 -10.89 9.78 5.02
CA GLU A 70 -12.31 9.47 5.19
C GLU A 70 -12.86 8.88 3.90
N TYR A 71 -13.55 7.75 3.99
CA TYR A 71 -14.19 7.08 2.89
C TYR A 71 -15.56 6.55 3.29
N VAL A 72 -16.61 6.95 2.55
CA VAL A 72 -18.01 6.55 2.79
C VAL A 72 -18.40 6.72 4.27
N GLY A 73 -18.08 7.89 4.84
CA GLY A 73 -18.45 8.26 6.23
C GLY A 73 -17.64 7.56 7.33
N ASN A 74 -16.67 6.72 6.98
CA ASN A 74 -15.76 6.08 7.91
C ASN A 74 -14.34 6.61 7.76
N CYS A 75 -13.60 6.64 8.86
CA CYS A 75 -12.19 7.00 8.86
C CYS A 75 -11.34 5.72 8.73
N TYR A 76 -10.23 5.87 8.02
CA TYR A 76 -9.19 4.85 7.85
C TYR A 76 -7.84 5.51 8.04
N GLY A 77 -6.86 4.79 8.56
CA GLY A 77 -5.52 5.34 8.69
C GLY A 77 -4.51 4.32 9.17
N THR A 78 -3.27 4.56 8.82
CA THR A 78 -2.13 3.72 9.20
C THR A 78 -1.47 4.30 10.44
N LEU A 79 -1.43 3.53 11.53
CA LEU A 79 -0.78 3.93 12.78
C LEU A 79 0.75 3.84 12.64
N LEU A 80 1.49 4.79 13.19
CA LEU A 80 2.95 4.76 13.27
C LEU A 80 3.44 3.51 14.02
N SER A 81 2.70 3.05 15.04
CA SER A 81 2.99 1.82 15.79
C SER A 81 2.93 0.54 14.96
N GLU A 82 2.26 0.56 13.81
CA GLU A 82 2.20 -0.55 12.86
C GLU A 82 3.37 -0.51 11.85
N VAL A 83 4.14 0.55 11.84
CA VAL A 83 5.20 0.79 10.85
C VAL A 83 6.57 0.84 11.53
N ASP A 84 6.81 1.85 12.37
CA ASP A 84 8.14 2.17 12.90
C ASP A 84 8.84 1.01 13.61
N PRO A 85 8.20 0.24 14.54
CA PRO A 85 8.87 -0.83 15.24
C PRO A 85 9.33 -2.01 14.34
N TYR A 86 8.74 -2.13 13.15
CA TYR A 86 9.10 -3.17 12.18
C TYR A 86 10.24 -2.71 11.28
N LEU A 87 10.21 -1.44 10.86
CA LEU A 87 11.32 -0.83 10.12
C LEU A 87 12.61 -0.85 10.94
N GLU A 88 12.53 -0.55 12.25
CA GLU A 88 13.68 -0.65 13.19
C GLU A 88 14.27 -2.06 13.27
N LYS A 89 13.48 -3.09 12.97
CA LYS A 89 13.92 -4.50 12.91
C LYS A 89 14.39 -4.93 11.52
N GLY A 90 14.43 -4.00 10.56
CA GLY A 90 14.80 -4.31 9.18
C GLY A 90 13.71 -5.04 8.38
N ILE A 91 12.45 -4.99 8.83
CA ILE A 91 11.31 -5.58 8.14
C ILE A 91 10.66 -4.50 7.27
N ASN A 92 10.49 -4.77 5.99
CA ASN A 92 9.79 -3.88 5.07
C ASN A 92 8.27 -3.90 5.34
N VAL A 93 7.68 -2.73 5.52
CA VAL A 93 6.24 -2.61 5.78
C VAL A 93 5.54 -2.12 4.52
N ILE A 94 4.61 -2.90 4.00
CA ILE A 94 3.78 -2.53 2.85
C ILE A 94 2.51 -1.86 3.36
N LEU A 95 2.24 -0.65 2.88
CA LEU A 95 1.01 0.08 3.12
C LEU A 95 0.05 -0.15 1.97
N GLU A 96 -1.12 -0.64 2.28
CA GLU A 96 -2.22 -0.81 1.32
C GLU A 96 -3.22 0.35 1.50
N ILE A 97 -2.92 1.48 0.85
CA ILE A 97 -3.61 2.76 1.03
C ILE A 97 -4.11 3.34 -0.30
N GLU A 98 -5.03 4.27 -0.25
CA GLU A 98 -5.54 4.99 -1.43
C GLU A 98 -4.62 6.17 -1.81
N VAL A 99 -4.77 6.71 -3.05
CA VAL A 99 -3.95 7.81 -3.61
C VAL A 99 -3.74 8.97 -2.62
N ASN A 100 -4.79 9.42 -1.95
CA ASN A 100 -4.66 10.55 -1.01
C ASN A 100 -3.77 10.19 0.18
N GLY A 101 -3.92 8.98 0.73
CA GLY A 101 -3.05 8.46 1.80
C GLY A 101 -1.61 8.30 1.32
N ALA A 102 -1.39 7.75 0.12
CA ALA A 102 -0.07 7.61 -0.46
C ALA A 102 0.64 8.96 -0.64
N LEU A 103 -0.07 9.97 -1.16
CA LEU A 103 0.47 11.32 -1.31
C LEU A 103 0.81 11.99 0.05
N GLU A 104 0.07 11.65 1.11
CA GLU A 104 0.39 12.09 2.47
C GLU A 104 1.65 11.40 3.00
N VAL A 105 1.77 10.08 2.80
CA VAL A 105 2.97 9.30 3.18
C VAL A 105 4.20 9.83 2.46
N MET A 106 4.17 10.00 1.15
CA MET A 106 5.29 10.52 0.35
C MET A 106 5.82 11.87 0.87
N LYS A 107 4.93 12.71 1.41
CA LYS A 107 5.33 14.00 2.02
C LYS A 107 5.99 13.84 3.38
N LYS A 108 5.50 12.91 4.21
CA LYS A 108 5.99 12.68 5.57
C LYS A 108 7.22 11.77 5.61
N ARG A 109 7.33 10.87 4.66
CA ARG A 109 8.39 9.88 4.51
C ARG A 109 8.91 9.93 3.06
N PRO A 110 9.77 10.91 2.74
CA PRO A 110 10.35 11.04 1.38
C PRO A 110 11.31 9.89 1.03
N ASP A 111 11.71 9.10 2.00
CA ASP A 111 12.48 7.86 1.91
C ASP A 111 11.61 6.63 1.61
N ALA A 112 10.29 6.75 1.68
CA ALA A 112 9.38 5.65 1.35
C ALA A 112 9.31 5.43 -0.16
N ILE A 113 9.41 4.17 -0.58
CA ILE A 113 9.29 3.78 -1.99
C ILE A 113 7.80 3.74 -2.35
N SER A 114 7.40 4.56 -3.31
CA SER A 114 6.03 4.60 -3.79
C SER A 114 5.87 3.82 -5.09
N ILE A 115 4.95 2.83 -5.08
CA ILE A 115 4.66 1.99 -6.23
C ILE A 115 3.19 2.12 -6.58
N PHE A 116 2.90 2.54 -7.82
CA PHE A 116 1.53 2.52 -8.35
C PHE A 116 1.33 1.25 -9.16
N VAL A 117 0.27 0.49 -8.87
CA VAL A 117 -0.01 -0.74 -9.62
C VAL A 117 -1.16 -0.50 -10.60
N LEU A 118 -0.88 -0.60 -11.89
CA LEU A 118 -1.85 -0.42 -12.97
C LEU A 118 -2.54 -1.72 -13.36
N PRO A 119 -3.81 -1.70 -13.77
CA PRO A 119 -4.38 -2.79 -14.56
C PRO A 119 -3.74 -2.79 -15.97
N PRO A 120 -3.74 -3.92 -16.69
CA PRO A 120 -3.23 -3.97 -18.07
C PRO A 120 -3.98 -3.03 -19.02
N SER A 121 -5.25 -2.80 -18.77
CA SER A 121 -6.10 -1.81 -19.47
C SER A 121 -7.38 -1.53 -18.69
N MET A 122 -8.05 -0.43 -19.00
CA MET A 122 -9.39 -0.12 -18.47
C MET A 122 -10.43 -1.19 -18.88
N LYS A 123 -10.28 -1.78 -20.05
CA LYS A 123 -11.13 -2.90 -20.52
C LYS A 123 -10.96 -4.13 -19.62
N GLU A 124 -9.73 -4.47 -19.26
CA GLU A 124 -9.44 -5.59 -18.35
C GLU A 124 -9.92 -5.29 -16.93
N LEU A 125 -9.78 -4.06 -16.45
CA LEU A 125 -10.33 -3.64 -15.16
C LEU A 125 -11.85 -3.81 -15.13
N ARG A 126 -12.57 -3.33 -16.16
CA ARG A 126 -14.02 -3.53 -16.30
C ARG A 126 -14.37 -5.01 -16.25
N ARG A 127 -13.70 -5.86 -17.03
CA ARG A 127 -13.91 -7.31 -17.04
C ARG A 127 -13.74 -7.94 -15.67
N ARG A 128 -12.73 -7.50 -14.91
CA ARG A 128 -12.46 -8.00 -13.55
C ARG A 128 -13.55 -7.58 -12.56
N LEU A 129 -14.06 -6.36 -12.67
CA LEU A 129 -15.16 -5.87 -11.84
C LEU A 129 -16.47 -6.63 -12.14
N GLU A 130 -16.82 -6.79 -13.41
CA GLU A 130 -18.01 -7.53 -13.87
C GLU A 130 -17.97 -9.00 -13.46
N LYS A 131 -16.79 -9.65 -13.53
CA LYS A 131 -16.63 -11.08 -13.18
C LYS A 131 -16.89 -11.36 -11.70
N ARG A 132 -16.74 -10.39 -10.81
CA ARG A 132 -17.07 -10.55 -9.38
C ARG A 132 -18.57 -10.76 -9.15
N GLY A 133 -19.43 -10.33 -10.07
CA GLY A 133 -20.85 -10.66 -10.12
C GLY A 133 -21.72 -10.15 -8.97
N THR A 134 -21.16 -9.32 -8.10
CA THR A 134 -21.82 -8.87 -6.86
C THR A 134 -22.33 -7.44 -6.93
N GLU A 135 -22.09 -6.72 -8.04
CA GLU A 135 -22.33 -5.28 -8.12
C GLU A 135 -23.23 -4.91 -9.29
N GLU A 136 -24.07 -3.90 -9.08
CA GLU A 136 -24.87 -3.29 -10.13
C GLU A 136 -24.00 -2.53 -11.14
N GLN A 137 -24.46 -2.41 -12.37
CA GLN A 137 -23.74 -1.73 -13.45
C GLN A 137 -23.37 -0.28 -13.09
N SER A 138 -24.24 0.43 -12.38
CA SER A 138 -23.99 1.79 -11.88
C SER A 138 -22.77 1.88 -10.97
N VAL A 139 -22.60 0.90 -10.09
CA VAL A 139 -21.45 0.81 -9.16
C VAL A 139 -20.15 0.53 -9.92
N ILE A 140 -20.22 -0.32 -10.96
CA ILE A 140 -19.06 -0.60 -11.81
C ILE A 140 -18.60 0.67 -12.53
N GLU A 141 -19.54 1.47 -13.09
CA GLU A 141 -19.19 2.73 -13.73
C GLU A 141 -18.58 3.76 -12.77
N GLU A 142 -19.09 3.86 -11.55
CA GLU A 142 -18.51 4.72 -10.52
C GLU A 142 -17.07 4.29 -10.17
N ARG A 143 -16.83 2.99 -10.03
CA ARG A 143 -15.50 2.45 -9.78
C ARG A 143 -14.53 2.70 -10.92
N LEU A 144 -14.98 2.60 -12.17
CA LEU A 144 -14.15 2.89 -13.33
C LEU A 144 -13.77 4.37 -13.39
N LYS A 145 -14.71 5.28 -13.12
CA LYS A 145 -14.41 6.73 -13.01
C LYS A 145 -13.40 7.01 -11.88
N LYS A 146 -13.58 6.37 -10.73
CA LYS A 146 -12.61 6.48 -9.62
C LYS A 146 -11.23 5.99 -10.07
N ALA A 147 -11.16 4.84 -10.74
CA ALA A 147 -9.91 4.28 -11.24
C ALA A 147 -9.21 5.20 -12.26
N GLU A 148 -9.96 5.86 -13.16
CA GLU A 148 -9.40 6.85 -14.08
C GLU A 148 -8.76 8.03 -13.33
N TRP A 149 -9.44 8.51 -12.27
CA TRP A 149 -8.91 9.57 -11.42
C TRP A 149 -7.63 9.09 -10.68
N GLU A 150 -7.65 7.90 -10.11
CA GLU A 150 -6.49 7.31 -9.42
C GLU A 150 -5.30 7.15 -10.37
N ILE A 151 -5.52 6.59 -11.56
CA ILE A 151 -4.50 6.39 -12.60
C ILE A 151 -3.89 7.73 -13.06
N SER A 152 -4.67 8.81 -13.09
CA SER A 152 -4.14 10.13 -13.44
C SER A 152 -3.07 10.65 -12.47
N HIS A 153 -2.99 10.06 -11.27
CA HIS A 153 -1.97 10.37 -10.25
C HIS A 153 -0.73 9.47 -10.34
N ALA A 154 -0.78 8.38 -11.11
CA ALA A 154 0.34 7.46 -11.25
C ALA A 154 1.70 8.12 -11.57
N PRO A 155 1.79 9.21 -12.38
CA PRO A 155 3.06 9.91 -12.63
C PRO A 155 3.71 10.56 -11.39
N LYS A 156 3.05 10.58 -10.24
CA LYS A 156 3.61 11.11 -8.98
C LYS A 156 4.37 10.07 -8.17
N TYR A 157 4.27 8.80 -8.55
CA TYR A 157 4.90 7.68 -7.86
C TYR A 157 6.29 7.41 -8.42
N ASP A 158 7.15 6.79 -7.62
CA ASP A 158 8.51 6.45 -8.03
C ASP A 158 8.52 5.33 -9.06
N TYR A 159 7.61 4.36 -8.91
CA TYR A 159 7.53 3.18 -9.78
C TYR A 159 6.10 2.87 -10.19
N ILE A 160 5.95 2.27 -11.35
CA ILE A 160 4.69 1.77 -11.88
C ILE A 160 4.85 0.30 -12.24
N ILE A 161 3.97 -0.55 -11.69
CA ILE A 161 3.90 -1.98 -12.01
C ILE A 161 2.59 -2.26 -12.73
N VAL A 162 2.64 -2.94 -13.85
CA VAL A 162 1.43 -3.39 -14.57
C VAL A 162 1.04 -4.77 -14.08
N ASN A 163 -0.10 -4.89 -13.39
CA ASN A 163 -0.62 -6.16 -12.88
C ASN A 163 -1.35 -6.95 -13.98
N GLY A 164 -0.55 -7.47 -14.92
CA GLY A 164 -0.94 -8.41 -15.96
C GLY A 164 -0.86 -9.86 -15.45
N PRO A 165 0.07 -10.67 -15.95
CA PRO A 165 0.41 -11.96 -15.37
C PRO A 165 0.98 -11.77 -13.96
N LEU A 166 0.49 -12.56 -13.00
CA LEU A 166 0.86 -12.41 -11.59
C LEU A 166 2.36 -12.54 -11.36
N GLU A 167 2.98 -13.53 -11.99
CA GLU A 167 4.41 -13.82 -11.85
C GLU A 167 5.29 -12.64 -12.32
N GLU A 168 4.90 -11.97 -13.41
CA GLU A 168 5.60 -10.78 -13.91
C GLU A 168 5.47 -9.62 -12.93
N ALA A 169 4.26 -9.32 -12.45
CA ALA A 169 4.04 -8.24 -11.51
C ALA A 169 4.79 -8.43 -10.17
N VAL A 170 4.85 -9.67 -9.69
CA VAL A 170 5.64 -10.03 -8.49
C VAL A 170 7.14 -9.89 -8.78
N SER A 171 7.61 -10.33 -9.93
CA SER A 171 9.00 -10.17 -10.36
C SER A 171 9.41 -8.69 -10.45
N ASP A 172 8.55 -7.85 -11.03
CA ASP A 172 8.77 -6.40 -11.13
C ASP A 172 8.83 -5.75 -9.73
N PHE A 173 7.97 -6.18 -8.80
CA PHE A 173 8.03 -5.71 -7.43
C PHE A 173 9.39 -6.01 -6.78
N PHE A 174 9.87 -7.24 -6.87
CA PHE A 174 11.17 -7.60 -6.30
C PHE A 174 12.35 -6.95 -7.05
N ALA A 175 12.21 -6.66 -8.35
CA ALA A 175 13.20 -5.90 -9.10
C ALA A 175 13.30 -4.45 -8.57
N VAL A 176 12.18 -3.80 -8.28
CA VAL A 176 12.15 -2.47 -7.65
C VAL A 176 12.84 -2.53 -6.28
N VAL A 177 12.45 -3.47 -5.41
CA VAL A 177 13.07 -3.63 -4.08
C VAL A 177 14.58 -3.81 -4.23
N ARG A 178 15.01 -4.67 -5.15
CA ARG A 178 16.44 -4.91 -5.37
C ARG A 178 17.18 -3.68 -5.88
N ALA A 179 16.56 -2.89 -6.75
CA ALA A 179 17.15 -1.65 -7.25
C ALA A 179 17.33 -0.63 -6.10
N GLU A 180 16.35 -0.51 -5.21
CA GLU A 180 16.42 0.38 -4.06
C GLU A 180 17.50 -0.05 -3.05
N GLU A 181 17.63 -1.36 -2.79
CA GLU A 181 18.70 -1.91 -1.94
C GLU A 181 20.12 -1.62 -2.49
N LEU A 182 20.26 -1.50 -3.81
CA LEU A 182 21.54 -1.26 -4.49
C LEU A 182 21.88 0.22 -4.67
N LYS A 183 21.02 1.14 -4.29
CA LYS A 183 21.36 2.56 -4.31
C LYS A 183 22.57 2.83 -3.42
N ALA A 184 23.46 3.73 -3.87
CA ALA A 184 24.67 4.05 -3.12
C ALA A 184 24.38 4.53 -1.69
N GLU A 185 23.29 5.25 -1.49
CA GLU A 185 22.82 5.70 -0.17
C GLU A 185 22.42 4.54 0.75
N SER A 186 21.88 3.45 0.17
CA SER A 186 21.50 2.23 0.90
C SER A 186 22.69 1.32 1.21
N MET A 187 23.82 1.48 0.50
CA MET A 187 25.00 0.62 0.59
C MET A 187 26.11 1.19 1.51
N GLY A 188 25.81 2.19 2.33
CA GLY A 188 26.79 2.87 3.18
C GLY A 188 27.56 1.93 4.12
N GLU A 189 26.87 0.98 4.75
CA GLU A 189 27.51 -0.02 5.64
C GLU A 189 28.48 -0.90 4.85
N THR A 190 28.08 -1.43 3.71
CA THR A 190 28.90 -2.27 2.83
C THR A 190 30.14 -1.52 2.35
N ILE A 191 30.00 -0.25 1.99
CA ILE A 191 31.14 0.61 1.59
C ILE A 191 32.14 0.72 2.77
N ASN A 192 31.64 0.97 3.97
CA ASN A 192 32.50 1.06 5.17
C ASN A 192 33.18 -0.27 5.49
N GLU A 193 32.49 -1.39 5.38
CA GLU A 193 33.07 -2.72 5.59
C GLU A 193 34.23 -3.00 4.62
N VAL A 194 34.05 -2.65 3.35
CA VAL A 194 35.12 -2.80 2.32
C VAL A 194 36.33 -1.95 2.67
N LEU A 195 36.15 -0.72 3.15
CA LEU A 195 37.22 0.17 3.54
C LEU A 195 37.98 -0.31 4.81
N GLN A 196 37.26 -0.95 5.73
CA GLN A 196 37.85 -1.44 6.98
C GLN A 196 38.62 -2.77 6.81
N ASN A 197 38.33 -3.53 5.76
CA ASN A 197 38.98 -4.81 5.46
C ASN A 197 40.09 -4.71 4.41
N ALA A 198 40.61 -3.50 4.18
CA ALA A 198 41.69 -3.22 3.21
C ALA A 198 43.09 -3.30 3.85
#